data_759a65f4fca89a32818fcc4266f5558a
#
_entry.id   759a65f4fca89a32818fcc4266f5558a
#
_cell.length_a   1.000
_cell.length_b   1.000
_cell.length_c   1.000
_cell.angle_alpha   90.00
_cell.angle_beta   90.00
_cell.angle_gamma   90.00
#
_symmetry.space_group_name_H-M   'P 1'
#
loop_
_entity.id
_entity.type
_entity.pdbx_description
1 polymer ?
#
loop_
_entity_poly.entity_id
_entity_poly.type
_entity_poly.pdbx_seq_one_letter_code
_entity_poly.pdbx_strand_id
1 'polypeptide(L)'
;MKTRNILGTLLVAGLIAGCASEEHHKQARQARLMAEAKISQSDAQTTALAQVPNGTIKESELEKEHGKLIWSFDIATPGTKDITEVNVDAINGTIVSKEIETEKDEKD
;
A
#
# COMPACT_ATOMS: atom_id res chain seq x y z
N MET A 1 -17.91 28.66 -30.75
CA MET A 1 -16.92 29.23 -30.06
C MET A 1 -16.35 28.43 -28.94
N LYS A 2 -17.13 28.07 -28.13
CA LYS A 2 -16.67 27.33 -27.00
C LYS A 2 -16.19 26.00 -27.34
N THR A 3 -16.64 25.41 -28.34
CA THR A 3 -16.31 24.04 -28.60
C THR A 3 -14.86 23.80 -28.87
N ARG A 4 -14.17 24.75 -29.45
CA ARG A 4 -12.80 24.45 -29.77
C ARG A 4 -11.96 24.32 -28.57
N ASN A 5 -12.27 24.95 -27.51
CA ASN A 5 -11.47 24.81 -26.32
C ASN A 5 -11.41 23.40 -25.85
N ILE A 6 -12.50 22.75 -25.96
CA ILE A 6 -12.59 21.39 -25.49
C ILE A 6 -11.69 20.47 -26.22
N LEU A 7 -11.53 20.71 -27.50
CA LEU A 7 -10.69 19.85 -28.30
C LEU A 7 -9.27 19.88 -27.86
N GLY A 8 -8.78 21.07 -27.56
CA GLY A 8 -7.43 21.17 -27.12
C GLY A 8 -7.19 20.42 -25.85
N THR A 9 -8.17 20.46 -25.00
CA THR A 9 -8.07 19.79 -23.73
C THR A 9 -7.94 18.29 -23.90
N LEU A 10 -8.61 17.75 -24.86
CA LEU A 10 -8.58 16.33 -25.08
C LEU A 10 -7.20 15.83 -25.45
N LEU A 11 -6.48 16.62 -26.19
CA LEU A 11 -5.14 16.22 -26.59
C LEU A 11 -4.23 16.08 -25.38
N VAL A 12 -4.38 17.01 -24.47
CA VAL A 12 -3.56 16.98 -23.27
C VAL A 12 -3.87 15.74 -22.47
N ALA A 13 -5.12 15.41 -22.41
CA ALA A 13 -5.52 14.24 -21.66
C ALA A 13 -4.86 12.98 -22.21
N GLY A 14 -4.61 12.96 -23.49
CA GLY A 14 -4.00 11.80 -24.09
C GLY A 14 -2.61 11.54 -23.58
N LEU A 15 -1.87 12.58 -23.32
CA LEU A 15 -0.53 12.43 -22.82
C LEU A 15 -0.52 11.87 -21.41
N ILE A 16 -1.42 12.35 -20.62
CA ILE A 16 -1.51 11.91 -19.25
C ILE A 16 -1.90 10.46 -19.17
N ALA A 17 -2.63 10.01 -20.15
CA ALA A 17 -3.11 8.63 -20.13
C ALA A 17 -1.97 7.64 -20.05
N GLY A 18 -0.83 7.94 -20.61
CA GLY A 18 0.30 7.04 -20.59
C GLY A 18 0.79 6.80 -19.19
N CYS A 19 0.96 7.85 -18.42
CA CYS A 19 1.40 7.71 -17.04
C CYS A 19 0.30 7.14 -16.18
N ALA A 20 -0.91 7.58 -16.42
CA ALA A 20 -2.04 7.12 -15.62
C ALA A 20 -2.28 5.63 -15.80
N SER A 21 -1.82 5.08 -16.89
CA SER A 21 -2.03 3.69 -17.19
C SER A 21 -1.43 2.75 -16.18
N GLU A 22 -0.20 3.00 -15.77
CA GLU A 22 0.46 2.15 -14.80
C GLU A 22 -0.19 2.25 -13.43
N GLU A 23 -0.50 3.46 -13.02
CA GLU A 23 -1.17 3.64 -11.75
C GLU A 23 -2.55 3.05 -11.77
N HIS A 24 -3.20 3.14 -12.91
CA HIS A 24 -4.51 2.56 -13.05
C HIS A 24 -4.48 1.05 -12.86
N HIS A 25 -3.46 0.40 -13.40
CA HIS A 25 -3.34 -1.05 -13.25
C HIS A 25 -3.09 -1.41 -11.80
N LYS A 26 -2.28 -0.63 -11.11
CA LYS A 26 -2.00 -0.89 -9.72
C LYS A 26 -3.28 -0.72 -8.89
N GLN A 27 -4.04 0.32 -9.15
CA GLN A 27 -5.28 0.56 -8.44
C GLN A 27 -6.30 -0.52 -8.72
N ALA A 28 -6.37 -0.97 -9.95
CA ALA A 28 -7.32 -2.02 -10.31
C ALA A 28 -6.96 -3.31 -9.60
N ARG A 29 -5.68 -3.61 -9.48
CA ARG A 29 -5.25 -4.82 -8.80
C ARG A 29 -5.57 -4.72 -7.32
N GLN A 30 -5.32 -3.55 -6.71
CA GLN A 30 -5.65 -3.36 -5.31
C GLN A 30 -7.14 -3.53 -5.06
N ALA A 31 -7.95 -2.99 -5.96
CA ALA A 31 -9.40 -3.11 -5.82
C ALA A 31 -9.85 -4.56 -5.87
N ARG A 32 -9.26 -5.34 -6.76
CA ARG A 32 -9.61 -6.75 -6.86
C ARG A 32 -9.23 -7.50 -5.60
N LEU A 33 -8.04 -7.22 -5.08
CA LEU A 33 -7.60 -7.88 -3.85
C LEU A 33 -8.45 -7.46 -2.67
N MET A 34 -8.83 -6.19 -2.63
CA MET A 34 -9.66 -5.72 -1.54
C MET A 34 -11.02 -6.39 -1.52
N ALA A 35 -11.51 -6.78 -2.68
CA ALA A 35 -12.78 -7.50 -2.75
C ALA A 35 -12.68 -8.88 -2.12
N GLU A 36 -11.47 -9.45 -2.06
CA GLU A 36 -11.26 -10.75 -1.45
C GLU A 36 -10.98 -10.67 0.04
N ALA A 37 -10.51 -9.51 0.50
CA ALA A 37 -10.10 -9.36 1.88
C ALA A 37 -11.31 -9.41 2.80
N LYS A 38 -11.15 -10.08 3.93
CA LYS A 38 -12.19 -10.15 4.95
C LYS A 38 -11.89 -9.22 6.10
N ILE A 39 -10.64 -8.79 6.21
CA ILE A 39 -10.21 -7.86 7.24
C ILE A 39 -9.99 -6.52 6.56
N SER A 40 -10.59 -5.46 7.09
CA SER A 40 -10.45 -4.14 6.50
C SER A 40 -9.04 -3.61 6.74
N GLN A 41 -8.63 -2.64 5.92
CA GLN A 41 -7.35 -2.01 6.11
C GLN A 41 -7.26 -1.39 7.49
N SER A 42 -8.32 -0.77 7.93
CA SER A 42 -8.36 -0.12 9.23
C SER A 42 -8.12 -1.12 10.36
N ASP A 43 -8.78 -2.26 10.30
CA ASP A 43 -8.61 -3.27 11.34
C ASP A 43 -7.20 -3.85 11.29
N ALA A 44 -6.68 -4.10 10.10
CA ALA A 44 -5.35 -4.63 9.95
C ALA A 44 -4.31 -3.63 10.47
N GLN A 45 -4.55 -2.34 10.23
CA GLN A 45 -3.65 -1.31 10.74
C GLN A 45 -3.58 -1.31 12.25
N THR A 46 -4.71 -1.45 12.89
CA THR A 46 -4.75 -1.50 14.34
C THR A 46 -3.93 -2.67 14.86
N THR A 47 -4.08 -3.82 14.21
CA THR A 47 -3.32 -5.00 14.58
C THR A 47 -1.83 -4.78 14.37
N ALA A 48 -1.47 -4.21 13.24
CA ALA A 48 -0.06 -3.98 12.93
C ALA A 48 0.57 -2.96 13.86
N LEU A 49 -0.15 -1.89 14.16
CA LEU A 49 0.39 -0.84 15.03
C LEU A 49 0.59 -1.34 16.45
N ALA A 50 -0.13 -2.33 16.85
CA ALA A 50 0.07 -2.92 18.18
C ALA A 50 1.45 -3.56 18.29
N GLN A 51 2.07 -3.88 17.16
CA GLN A 51 3.39 -4.48 17.14
C GLN A 51 4.50 -3.45 17.25
N VAL A 52 4.20 -2.18 17.02
CA VAL A 52 5.19 -1.12 17.04
C VAL A 52 4.66 0.03 17.86
N PRO A 53 4.92 0.05 19.16
CA PRO A 53 4.37 1.10 20.04
C PRO A 53 4.73 2.49 19.52
N ASN A 54 3.74 3.34 19.42
CA ASN A 54 3.89 4.72 18.94
C ASN A 54 4.38 4.80 17.51
N GLY A 55 4.28 3.71 16.75
CA GLY A 55 4.74 3.69 15.38
C GLY A 55 3.86 4.50 14.45
N THR A 56 4.43 4.89 13.32
CA THR A 56 3.73 5.63 12.28
C THR A 56 3.76 4.81 11.00
N ILE A 57 2.58 4.56 10.44
CA ILE A 57 2.51 3.82 9.19
C ILE A 57 2.97 4.71 8.05
N LYS A 58 3.99 4.25 7.34
CA LYS A 58 4.54 4.98 6.20
C LYS A 58 3.96 4.48 4.89
N GLU A 59 3.62 3.21 4.84
CA GLU A 59 3.11 2.62 3.62
C GLU A 59 2.21 1.45 3.98
N SER A 60 1.16 1.23 3.19
CA SER A 60 0.31 0.07 3.38
C SER A 60 -0.11 -0.45 2.01
N GLU A 61 -0.15 -1.75 1.89
CA GLU A 61 -0.43 -2.38 0.61
C GLU A 61 -1.07 -3.73 0.84
N LEU A 62 -1.98 -4.11 -0.05
CA LEU A 62 -2.60 -5.43 -0.01
C LEU A 62 -1.94 -6.25 -1.10
N GLU A 63 -1.45 -7.42 -0.77
CA GLU A 63 -0.77 -8.25 -1.75
C GLU A 63 -1.05 -9.71 -1.52
N LYS A 64 -0.75 -10.52 -2.52
CA LYS A 64 -0.90 -11.94 -2.42
C LYS A 64 0.50 -12.56 -2.45
N GLU A 65 0.85 -13.25 -1.38
CA GLU A 65 2.15 -13.91 -1.30
C GLU A 65 1.97 -15.36 -0.95
N HIS A 66 2.56 -16.21 -1.75
CA HIS A 66 2.48 -17.65 -1.53
C HIS A 66 1.04 -18.10 -1.33
N GLY A 67 0.15 -17.53 -2.15
CA GLY A 67 -1.25 -17.88 -2.10
C GLY A 67 -2.02 -17.27 -0.95
N LYS A 68 -1.37 -16.47 -0.12
CA LYS A 68 -2.02 -15.87 1.03
C LYS A 68 -2.22 -14.37 0.81
N LEU A 69 -3.41 -13.90 1.09
CA LEU A 69 -3.73 -12.48 0.95
C LEU A 69 -3.32 -11.78 2.24
N ILE A 70 -2.47 -10.77 2.12
CA ILE A 70 -1.95 -10.09 3.31
C ILE A 70 -1.99 -8.58 3.15
N TRP A 71 -2.19 -7.89 4.27
CA TRP A 71 -1.98 -6.46 4.39
C TRP A 71 -0.55 -6.25 4.86
N SER A 72 0.23 -5.52 4.08
CA SER A 72 1.63 -5.26 4.40
C SER A 72 1.77 -3.81 4.81
N PHE A 73 2.38 -3.57 5.96
CA PHE A 73 2.56 -2.22 6.49
C PHE A 73 4.02 -1.96 6.80
N ASP A 74 4.51 -0.80 6.36
CA ASP A 74 5.82 -0.32 6.75
C ASP A 74 5.60 0.72 7.83
N ILE A 75 6.12 0.45 9.01
CA ILE A 75 5.87 1.28 10.18
C ILE A 75 7.18 1.84 10.72
N ALA A 76 7.24 3.17 10.85
CA ALA A 76 8.42 3.82 11.38
C ALA A 76 8.40 3.79 12.90
N THR A 77 9.57 3.54 13.50
CA THR A 77 9.72 3.53 14.94
C THR A 77 10.17 4.93 15.38
N PRO A 78 9.47 5.54 16.33
CA PRO A 78 9.82 6.92 16.73
C PRO A 78 11.24 7.00 17.27
N GLY A 79 11.91 8.06 16.91
CA GLY A 79 13.26 8.32 17.40
C GLY A 79 14.34 7.54 16.70
N THR A 80 14.00 6.75 15.69
CA THR A 80 14.99 5.96 14.97
C THR A 80 14.69 6.05 13.49
N LYS A 81 15.55 5.40 12.69
CA LYS A 81 15.32 5.28 11.26
C LYS A 81 14.85 3.87 10.91
N ASP A 82 14.54 3.09 11.91
CA ASP A 82 14.10 1.72 11.69
C ASP A 82 12.70 1.69 11.10
N ILE A 83 12.52 0.76 10.18
CA ILE A 83 11.21 0.49 9.59
C ILE A 83 10.85 -0.95 9.94
N THR A 84 9.70 -1.14 10.53
CA THR A 84 9.22 -2.47 10.83
C THR A 84 8.16 -2.83 9.80
N GLU A 85 8.38 -3.90 9.08
CA GLU A 85 7.40 -4.39 8.14
C GLU A 85 6.54 -5.42 8.85
N VAL A 86 5.24 -5.17 8.92
CA VAL A 86 4.31 -6.09 9.56
C VAL A 86 3.30 -6.56 8.53
N ASN A 87 3.17 -7.86 8.41
CA ASN A 87 2.22 -8.46 7.50
C ASN A 87 1.09 -9.09 8.27
N VAL A 88 -0.13 -8.73 7.91
CA VAL A 88 -1.33 -9.19 8.58
C VAL A 88 -2.17 -9.99 7.59
N ASP A 89 -2.59 -11.19 7.99
CA ASP A 89 -3.44 -12.02 7.15
C ASP A 89 -4.76 -11.29 6.90
N ALA A 90 -5.08 -11.06 5.64
CA ALA A 90 -6.26 -10.28 5.29
C ALA A 90 -7.54 -11.09 5.39
N ILE A 91 -7.45 -12.35 5.70
CA ILE A 91 -8.62 -13.21 5.85
C ILE A 91 -8.96 -13.42 7.31
N ASN A 92 -7.97 -13.72 8.15
CA ASN A 92 -8.25 -13.99 9.56
C ASN A 92 -7.67 -12.97 10.53
N GLY A 93 -6.89 -12.01 10.05
CA GLY A 93 -6.41 -10.91 10.91
C GLY A 93 -5.21 -11.23 11.77
N THR A 94 -4.57 -12.37 11.60
CA THR A 94 -3.41 -12.71 12.40
C THR A 94 -2.13 -12.13 11.82
N ILE A 95 -1.13 -11.98 12.67
CA ILE A 95 0.18 -11.52 12.22
C ILE A 95 0.87 -12.65 11.48
N VAL A 96 1.25 -12.40 10.25
CA VAL A 96 1.95 -13.39 9.45
C VAL A 96 3.45 -13.28 9.65
N SER A 97 3.97 -12.05 9.66
CA SER A 97 5.39 -11.84 9.82
C SER A 97 5.66 -10.43 10.31
N LYS A 98 6.83 -10.25 10.88
CA LYS A 98 7.27 -8.97 11.38
C LYS A 98 8.78 -8.91 11.22
N GLU A 99 9.26 -7.92 10.46
CA GLU A 99 10.68 -7.76 10.20
C GLU A 99 11.10 -6.33 10.42
N ILE A 100 12.25 -6.13 11.03
CA ILE A 100 12.74 -4.79 11.29
C ILE A 100 13.94 -4.54 10.38
N GLU A 101 13.87 -3.44 9.63
CA GLU A 101 14.97 -3.03 8.77
C GLU A 101 15.61 -1.80 9.38
N THR A 102 16.88 -1.89 9.64
CA THR A 102 17.62 -0.77 10.21
C THR A 102 18.42 -0.10 9.12
N GLU A 103 18.86 1.11 9.41
CA GLU A 103 19.66 1.84 8.46
C GLU A 103 20.92 1.06 8.11
N LYS A 104 21.45 0.35 9.09
CA LYS A 104 22.65 -0.42 8.88
C LYS A 104 22.42 -1.54 7.86
N ASP A 105 21.28 -2.19 7.95
CA ASP A 105 20.95 -3.25 7.01
C ASP A 105 20.84 -2.74 5.60
N GLU A 106 20.32 -1.54 5.46
CA GLU A 106 20.14 -0.97 4.15
C GLU A 106 21.46 -0.69 3.45
N LYS A 107 22.48 -0.41 4.21
CA LYS A 107 23.76 -0.12 3.60
C LYS A 107 24.43 -1.34 3.04
N ASP A 108 24.13 -2.46 3.58
CA ASP A 108 24.70 -3.70 3.10
C ASP A 108 23.99 -4.21 1.88
#